data_e93195c86cd2ad79d82b5e14c74a6e60
#
_entry.id   e93195c86cd2ad79d82b5e14c74a6e60
#
_cell.length_a   1.000
_cell.length_b   1.000
_cell.length_c   1.000
_cell.angle_alpha   90.00
_cell.angle_beta   90.00
_cell.angle_gamma   90.00
#
_symmetry.space_group_name_H-M   'P 1'
#
loop_
_entity.id
_entity.type
_entity.pdbx_description
1 polymer ?
#
loop_
_entity_poly.entity_id
_entity_poly.type
_entity_poly.pdbx_seq_one_letter_code
_entity_poly.pdbx_strand_id
1 'polypeptide(L)'
;VTALIVAWVLQPGESEPAAATPAPTLTPTSTPAPSPTATPTPTGPAADTTDYDLTGLPEVTVFAVIPELPVDDDPYGDVTGVAARATDAAAPVFADPGSSPVATLPRDYVYDGTVVPVIEQYDAWVKVMLVGRQAFPSNGDPAQLTGWLRTQDVELSAQDAVVEVSLADRTVDIVRGEDRERIATDFGSGVDATPTPLGRAFVMTVRTEPSFAYTRGHPLVYLSVQSPTLDGFGGADVAITAFHYHDARSGAVSNGCLRMDADATEALAALPLGTPVVITG
;
A
#
# COMPACT_ATOMS: atom_id res chain seq x y z
N VAL A 1 62.42 -4.66 -37.51
CA VAL A 1 63.69 -3.95 -37.40
C VAL A 1 63.73 -3.44 -35.94
N THR A 2 64.29 -4.22 -34.99
CA THR A 2 65.70 -4.16 -34.46
C THR A 2 65.97 -2.82 -33.76
N ALA A 3 66.28 -2.72 -32.51
CA ALA A 3 67.40 -3.14 -31.69
C ALA A 3 67.21 -2.64 -30.30
N LEU A 4 67.32 -3.33 -29.21
CA LEU A 4 68.51 -3.80 -28.49
C LEU A 4 69.41 -2.71 -27.88
N ILE A 5 69.72 -2.95 -26.57
CA ILE A 5 71.04 -2.82 -25.87
C ILE A 5 71.08 -1.65 -24.87
N VAL A 6 71.59 -1.68 -23.64
CA VAL A 6 72.35 -2.62 -22.79
C VAL A 6 72.41 -2.04 -21.34
N ALA A 7 72.52 -2.92 -20.39
CA ALA A 7 72.81 -2.70 -19.00
C ALA A 7 74.11 -1.95 -18.69
N TRP A 8 74.21 -1.33 -17.48
CA TRP A 8 75.44 -1.30 -16.75
C TRP A 8 75.23 -1.34 -15.23
N VAL A 9 75.90 -2.30 -14.67
CA VAL A 9 76.06 -2.59 -13.22
C VAL A 9 77.18 -1.72 -12.67
N LEU A 10 77.02 -1.23 -11.47
CA LEU A 10 78.09 -0.99 -10.50
C LEU A 10 77.54 -0.94 -9.06
N GLN A 11 77.86 -1.91 -8.25
CA GLN A 11 78.05 -1.86 -6.81
C GLN A 11 79.55 -1.57 -6.55
N PRO A 12 80.00 -1.31 -5.31
CA PRO A 12 79.45 -1.45 -3.98
C PRO A 12 79.76 -0.31 -3.02
N GLY A 13 79.19 -0.39 -1.80
CA GLY A 13 79.62 0.40 -0.65
C GLY A 13 78.85 -0.07 0.59
N GLU A 14 79.45 -1.07 1.27
CA GLU A 14 79.03 -1.46 2.61
C GLU A 14 79.29 -0.32 3.61
N SER A 15 78.29 -0.01 4.41
CA SER A 15 78.45 0.74 5.65
C SER A 15 77.67 0.04 6.74
N GLU A 16 78.34 -0.26 7.79
CA GLU A 16 77.97 -0.98 9.02
C GLU A 16 76.71 -0.40 9.71
N PRO A 17 75.80 -1.21 10.28
CA PRO A 17 74.60 -0.71 10.92
C PRO A 17 74.88 -0.20 12.35
N ALA A 18 74.55 1.03 12.58
CA ALA A 18 74.44 1.59 13.94
C ALA A 18 73.23 0.98 14.67
N ALA A 19 73.44 0.54 15.90
CA ALA A 19 72.45 -0.06 16.75
C ALA A 19 71.29 0.89 17.00
N ALA A 20 70.07 0.51 16.56
CA ALA A 20 68.83 1.23 16.79
C ALA A 20 68.35 1.00 18.24
N THR A 21 68.17 2.07 18.97
CA THR A 21 67.47 2.10 20.27
C THR A 21 66.00 1.73 20.07
N PRO A 22 65.40 0.82 20.87
CA PRO A 22 64.02 0.46 20.72
C PRO A 22 63.11 1.64 21.06
N ALA A 23 62.25 2.03 20.13
CA ALA A 23 61.19 3.01 20.33
C ALA A 23 60.12 2.46 21.30
N PRO A 24 59.51 3.27 22.15
CA PRO A 24 58.47 2.81 23.04
C PRO A 24 57.23 2.36 22.26
N THR A 25 56.80 1.12 22.48
CA THR A 25 55.56 0.55 21.94
C THR A 25 54.39 1.28 22.55
N LEU A 26 53.70 2.10 21.75
CA LEU A 26 52.42 2.69 22.15
C LEU A 26 51.36 1.59 22.11
N THR A 27 50.86 1.21 23.27
CA THR A 27 49.68 0.34 23.41
C THR A 27 48.46 1.08 22.82
N PRO A 28 47.75 0.51 21.85
CA PRO A 28 46.52 1.16 21.35
C PRO A 28 45.49 1.18 22.47
N THR A 29 45.15 2.38 22.93
CA THR A 29 43.98 2.60 23.79
C THR A 29 42.73 2.31 22.95
N SER A 30 42.02 1.24 23.27
CA SER A 30 40.74 0.93 22.64
C SER A 30 39.72 2.03 22.96
N THR A 31 39.36 2.83 21.99
CA THR A 31 38.22 3.74 22.08
C THR A 31 36.97 2.89 22.26
N PRO A 32 36.15 3.09 23.31
CA PRO A 32 34.89 2.36 23.43
C PRO A 32 34.01 2.67 22.24
N ALA A 33 33.46 1.62 21.59
CA ALA A 33 32.48 1.77 20.53
C ALA A 33 31.27 2.55 21.08
N PRO A 34 30.70 3.48 20.30
CA PRO A 34 29.49 4.18 20.72
C PRO A 34 28.41 3.14 20.99
N SER A 35 27.82 3.23 22.19
CA SER A 35 26.64 2.43 22.55
C SER A 35 25.51 2.75 21.53
N PRO A 36 24.79 1.76 20.98
CA PRO A 36 23.69 2.04 20.07
C PRO A 36 22.67 2.94 20.80
N THR A 37 22.44 4.12 20.25
CA THR A 37 21.38 5.00 20.71
C THR A 37 20.08 4.26 20.44
N ALA A 38 19.31 3.95 21.49
CA ALA A 38 17.99 3.37 21.35
C ALA A 38 17.15 4.31 20.47
N THR A 39 16.66 3.81 19.34
CA THR A 39 15.68 4.53 18.52
C THR A 39 14.45 4.75 19.41
N PRO A 40 13.94 5.98 19.57
CA PRO A 40 12.77 6.21 20.39
C PRO A 40 11.60 5.41 19.80
N THR A 41 11.00 4.54 20.59
CA THR A 41 9.78 3.82 20.26
C THR A 41 8.66 4.86 20.05
N PRO A 42 7.89 4.81 18.96
CA PRO A 42 6.77 5.73 18.75
C PRO A 42 5.82 5.65 19.95
N THR A 43 5.58 6.76 20.60
CA THR A 43 4.62 6.85 21.71
C THR A 43 3.24 7.01 21.09
N GLY A 44 2.56 5.89 20.83
CA GLY A 44 1.20 5.87 20.31
C GLY A 44 0.13 5.85 21.41
N PRO A 45 -1.14 5.69 21.03
CA PRO A 45 -2.23 5.51 21.98
C PRO A 45 -2.00 4.32 22.91
N ALA A 46 -2.48 4.40 24.14
CA ALA A 46 -2.36 3.32 25.11
C ALA A 46 -3.03 2.03 24.62
N ALA A 47 -2.45 0.89 24.96
CA ALA A 47 -3.04 -0.40 24.63
C ALA A 47 -4.42 -0.55 25.31
N ASP A 48 -5.36 -1.11 24.56
CA ASP A 48 -6.68 -1.49 25.04
C ASP A 48 -6.80 -3.02 25.00
N THR A 49 -6.99 -3.62 26.17
CA THR A 49 -7.14 -5.07 26.36
C THR A 49 -8.56 -5.46 26.74
N THR A 50 -9.52 -4.56 26.58
CA THR A 50 -10.94 -4.81 26.88
C THR A 50 -11.47 -5.90 25.95
N ASP A 51 -12.17 -6.86 26.52
CA ASP A 51 -12.92 -7.85 25.77
C ASP A 51 -14.30 -7.28 25.40
N TYR A 52 -14.53 -7.10 24.09
CA TYR A 52 -15.74 -6.49 23.57
C TYR A 52 -16.70 -7.54 23.02
N ASP A 53 -17.98 -7.41 23.35
CA ASP A 53 -19.05 -8.11 22.65
C ASP A 53 -19.26 -7.46 21.27
N LEU A 54 -18.91 -8.19 20.22
CA LEU A 54 -19.03 -7.72 18.84
C LEU A 54 -20.41 -8.03 18.22
N THR A 55 -21.32 -8.66 18.99
CA THR A 55 -22.64 -9.07 18.50
C THR A 55 -23.46 -7.84 18.08
N GLY A 56 -23.93 -7.85 16.84
CA GLY A 56 -24.79 -6.77 16.29
C GLY A 56 -24.05 -5.54 15.78
N LEU A 57 -22.70 -5.52 15.85
CA LEU A 57 -21.93 -4.51 15.14
C LEU A 57 -21.95 -4.79 13.62
N PRO A 58 -22.01 -3.74 12.76
CA PRO A 58 -21.94 -3.92 11.33
C PRO A 58 -20.59 -4.50 10.91
N GLU A 59 -20.62 -5.43 9.92
CA GLU A 59 -19.39 -5.91 9.28
C GLU A 59 -18.90 -4.91 8.24
N VAL A 60 -17.58 -4.66 8.22
CA VAL A 60 -16.90 -3.90 7.18
C VAL A 60 -16.87 -4.76 5.91
N THR A 61 -17.81 -4.47 5.01
CA THR A 61 -17.94 -5.11 3.70
C THR A 61 -18.09 -4.02 2.63
N VAL A 62 -17.89 -4.38 1.37
CA VAL A 62 -18.06 -3.42 0.26
C VAL A 62 -19.47 -2.82 0.18
N PHE A 63 -20.47 -3.49 0.74
CA PHE A 63 -21.88 -3.02 0.81
C PHE A 63 -22.18 -2.19 2.05
N ALA A 64 -21.27 -2.14 3.01
CA ALA A 64 -21.52 -1.47 4.28
C ALA A 64 -21.54 0.06 4.14
N VAL A 65 -22.46 0.67 4.85
CA VAL A 65 -22.49 2.12 5.12
C VAL A 65 -22.38 2.29 6.63
N ILE A 66 -21.26 2.84 7.09
CA ILE A 66 -20.88 2.93 8.51
C ILE A 66 -20.59 4.40 8.84
N PRO A 67 -21.59 5.19 9.21
CA PRO A 67 -21.45 6.64 9.44
C PRO A 67 -20.48 7.00 10.59
N GLU A 68 -20.26 6.08 11.51
CA GLU A 68 -19.40 6.26 12.67
C GLU A 68 -17.91 6.19 12.34
N LEU A 69 -17.53 5.57 11.20
CA LEU A 69 -16.14 5.50 10.78
C LEU A 69 -15.72 6.74 9.99
N PRO A 70 -14.50 7.26 10.21
CA PRO A 70 -14.00 8.41 9.48
C PRO A 70 -13.63 8.06 8.03
N VAL A 71 -13.69 9.05 7.17
CA VAL A 71 -13.06 8.99 5.83
C VAL A 71 -11.57 9.33 5.94
N ASP A 72 -10.80 9.00 4.89
CA ASP A 72 -9.38 9.29 4.82
C ASP A 72 -9.14 10.81 4.78
N ASP A 73 -8.52 11.33 5.81
CA ASP A 73 -8.20 12.76 5.99
C ASP A 73 -6.87 13.18 5.33
N ASP A 74 -6.09 12.19 4.83
CA ASP A 74 -4.86 12.42 4.07
C ASP A 74 -4.79 11.52 2.82
N PRO A 75 -5.65 11.75 1.82
CA PRO A 75 -5.84 10.84 0.68
C PRO A 75 -4.61 10.67 -0.21
N TYR A 76 -3.56 11.46 -0.03
CA TYR A 76 -2.30 11.36 -0.76
C TYR A 76 -1.10 11.09 0.15
N GLY A 77 -1.35 10.77 1.40
CA GLY A 77 -0.32 10.44 2.37
C GLY A 77 0.37 9.11 2.07
N ASP A 78 1.50 8.92 2.69
CA ASP A 78 2.30 7.70 2.54
C ASP A 78 1.54 6.46 3.04
N VAL A 79 1.97 5.29 2.57
CA VAL A 79 1.56 3.98 3.06
C VAL A 79 2.72 3.33 3.80
N THR A 80 2.43 2.53 4.83
CA THR A 80 3.48 1.96 5.70
C THR A 80 4.22 0.77 5.10
N GLY A 81 3.74 0.22 3.98
CA GLY A 81 4.25 -1.05 3.43
C GLY A 81 3.82 -2.27 4.24
N VAL A 82 2.73 -2.16 5.02
CA VAL A 82 2.17 -3.22 5.85
C VAL A 82 0.68 -3.38 5.55
N ALA A 83 0.22 -4.62 5.55
CA ALA A 83 -1.20 -4.96 5.52
C ALA A 83 -1.60 -5.70 6.81
N ALA A 84 -2.86 -5.54 7.20
CA ALA A 84 -3.46 -6.17 8.36
C ALA A 84 -4.60 -7.10 7.93
N ARG A 85 -4.79 -8.22 8.66
CA ARG A 85 -5.92 -9.13 8.54
C ARG A 85 -6.34 -9.58 9.94
N ALA A 86 -7.62 -9.74 10.19
CA ALA A 86 -8.10 -10.23 11.48
C ALA A 86 -7.49 -11.60 11.85
N THR A 87 -7.04 -11.76 13.09
CA THR A 87 -6.47 -13.03 13.60
C THR A 87 -7.58 -14.07 13.82
N ASP A 88 -8.67 -13.66 14.46
CA ASP A 88 -9.86 -14.46 14.70
C ASP A 88 -10.92 -14.29 13.59
N ALA A 89 -12.11 -14.80 13.79
CA ALA A 89 -13.21 -14.70 12.82
C ALA A 89 -13.52 -13.24 12.42
N ALA A 90 -13.33 -12.29 13.33
CA ALA A 90 -13.43 -10.85 13.09
C ALA A 90 -12.58 -10.07 14.11
N ALA A 91 -12.09 -8.90 13.71
CA ALA A 91 -11.43 -7.93 14.58
C ALA A 91 -12.36 -6.74 14.86
N PRO A 92 -12.39 -6.19 16.10
CA PRO A 92 -13.13 -4.95 16.39
C PRO A 92 -12.51 -3.77 15.63
N VAL A 93 -13.35 -2.92 15.04
CA VAL A 93 -12.96 -1.70 14.34
C VAL A 93 -13.43 -0.50 15.14
N PHE A 94 -12.52 0.44 15.35
CA PHE A 94 -12.72 1.64 16.16
C PHE A 94 -12.65 2.90 15.28
N ALA A 95 -13.46 3.90 15.59
CA ALA A 95 -13.31 5.21 14.95
C ALA A 95 -12.04 5.92 15.44
N ASP A 96 -11.73 5.79 16.74
CA ASP A 96 -10.53 6.31 17.38
C ASP A 96 -10.02 5.34 18.45
N PRO A 97 -8.70 5.27 18.69
CA PRO A 97 -8.14 4.50 19.79
C PRO A 97 -8.71 4.96 21.14
N GLY A 98 -9.11 4.00 21.98
CA GLY A 98 -9.71 4.28 23.29
C GLY A 98 -11.22 4.56 23.28
N SER A 99 -11.88 4.55 22.11
CA SER A 99 -13.34 4.51 21.99
C SER A 99 -13.86 3.08 22.09
N SER A 100 -15.19 2.89 22.07
CA SER A 100 -15.77 1.56 21.83
C SER A 100 -15.73 1.21 20.35
N PRO A 101 -15.66 -0.09 19.98
CA PRO A 101 -15.71 -0.49 18.58
C PRO A 101 -17.08 -0.16 17.97
N VAL A 102 -17.08 0.26 16.71
CA VAL A 102 -18.27 0.66 15.96
C VAL A 102 -18.60 -0.29 14.81
N ALA A 103 -17.66 -1.17 14.45
CA ALA A 103 -17.82 -2.16 13.40
C ALA A 103 -16.92 -3.37 13.66
N THR A 104 -16.98 -4.37 12.78
CA THR A 104 -16.08 -5.52 12.77
C THR A 104 -15.45 -5.71 11.41
N LEU A 105 -14.15 -6.00 11.37
CA LEU A 105 -13.45 -6.45 10.16
C LEU A 105 -13.49 -7.99 10.13
N PRO A 106 -14.25 -8.61 9.23
CA PRO A 106 -14.27 -10.06 9.13
C PRO A 106 -12.91 -10.58 8.61
N ARG A 107 -12.51 -11.77 9.08
CA ARG A 107 -11.30 -12.44 8.58
C ARG A 107 -11.45 -12.88 7.12
N ASP A 108 -12.63 -13.36 6.78
CA ASP A 108 -12.98 -13.88 5.46
C ASP A 108 -14.33 -13.33 5.01
N TYR A 109 -14.41 -12.89 3.77
CA TYR A 109 -15.66 -12.43 3.15
C TYR A 109 -15.70 -12.84 1.68
N VAL A 110 -16.88 -13.14 1.15
CA VAL A 110 -17.06 -13.67 -0.21
C VAL A 110 -16.58 -12.71 -1.31
N TYR A 111 -16.52 -11.41 -1.03
CA TYR A 111 -16.01 -10.38 -1.93
C TYR A 111 -14.66 -9.82 -1.45
N ASP A 112 -13.94 -10.54 -0.59
CA ASP A 112 -12.67 -10.11 0.00
C ASP A 112 -12.76 -8.74 0.72
N GLY A 113 -11.75 -7.89 0.60
CA GLY A 113 -11.67 -6.61 1.34
C GLY A 113 -11.30 -6.78 2.81
N THR A 114 -10.77 -7.94 3.16
CA THR A 114 -10.41 -8.37 4.53
C THR A 114 -8.91 -8.29 4.81
N VAL A 115 -8.09 -8.11 3.78
CA VAL A 115 -6.68 -7.73 3.86
C VAL A 115 -6.60 -6.24 3.57
N VAL A 116 -6.26 -5.45 4.59
CA VAL A 116 -6.40 -4.00 4.57
C VAL A 116 -5.04 -3.32 4.76
N PRO A 117 -4.68 -2.28 3.97
CA PRO A 117 -3.41 -1.57 4.13
C PRO A 117 -3.39 -0.78 5.42
N VAL A 118 -2.25 -0.81 6.09
CA VAL A 118 -1.95 0.02 7.26
C VAL A 118 -1.41 1.37 6.77
N ILE A 119 -2.01 2.47 7.24
CA ILE A 119 -1.61 3.84 6.91
C ILE A 119 -0.94 4.58 8.08
N GLU A 120 -1.19 4.14 9.33
CA GLU A 120 -0.43 4.55 10.52
C GLU A 120 -0.19 3.32 11.40
N GLN A 121 0.99 3.24 12.03
CA GLN A 121 1.35 2.12 12.89
C GLN A 121 1.98 2.58 14.19
N TYR A 122 1.45 2.07 15.30
CA TYR A 122 1.95 2.21 16.66
C TYR A 122 2.10 0.84 17.32
N ASP A 123 2.63 0.78 18.54
CA ASP A 123 2.85 -0.51 19.21
C ASP A 123 1.54 -1.29 19.44
N ALA A 124 0.49 -0.61 19.87
CA ALA A 124 -0.78 -1.23 20.24
C ALA A 124 -1.91 -1.04 19.20
N TRP A 125 -1.72 -0.17 18.21
CA TRP A 125 -2.75 0.23 17.27
C TRP A 125 -2.22 0.41 15.85
N VAL A 126 -3.08 0.09 14.88
CA VAL A 126 -2.85 0.42 13.47
C VAL A 126 -4.08 1.13 12.91
N LYS A 127 -3.87 2.21 12.13
CA LYS A 127 -4.91 2.83 11.30
C LYS A 127 -4.88 2.19 9.94
N VAL A 128 -6.03 1.80 9.44
CA VAL A 128 -6.16 1.05 8.18
C VAL A 128 -7.15 1.71 7.24
N MET A 129 -6.99 1.48 5.93
CA MET A 129 -8.04 1.72 4.97
C MET A 129 -9.02 0.56 5.01
N LEU A 130 -10.31 0.84 4.82
CA LEU A 130 -11.39 -0.15 4.91
C LEU A 130 -12.26 -0.11 3.64
N VAL A 131 -12.93 -1.21 3.33
CA VAL A 131 -13.98 -1.23 2.30
C VAL A 131 -15.29 -0.68 2.85
N GLY A 132 -16.26 -0.40 1.96
CA GLY A 132 -17.50 0.25 2.33
C GLY A 132 -17.40 1.76 2.19
N ARG A 133 -18.31 2.50 2.82
CA ARG A 133 -18.35 3.96 2.78
C ARG A 133 -19.03 4.53 4.03
N GLN A 134 -18.71 5.78 4.36
CA GLN A 134 -19.38 6.49 5.46
C GLN A 134 -20.82 6.85 5.08
N ALA A 135 -21.04 7.29 3.85
CA ALA A 135 -22.34 7.67 3.33
C ALA A 135 -22.43 7.45 1.81
N PHE A 136 -23.68 7.48 1.28
CA PHE A 136 -23.90 7.59 -0.15
C PHE A 136 -23.56 8.99 -0.67
N PRO A 137 -23.06 9.16 -1.91
CA PRO A 137 -22.81 10.47 -2.51
C PRO A 137 -23.99 11.44 -2.42
N SER A 138 -25.21 10.93 -2.50
CA SER A 138 -26.44 11.76 -2.43
C SER A 138 -26.68 12.38 -1.05
N ASN A 139 -26.05 11.90 0.02
CA ASN A 139 -26.33 12.34 1.39
C ASN A 139 -25.12 12.46 2.32
N GLY A 140 -23.91 12.32 1.81
CA GLY A 140 -22.70 12.46 2.63
C GLY A 140 -21.39 12.27 1.85
N ASP A 141 -20.33 11.89 2.55
CA ASP A 141 -19.00 11.70 1.97
C ASP A 141 -18.76 10.22 1.63
N PRO A 142 -18.60 9.85 0.35
CA PRO A 142 -18.30 8.50 -0.10
C PRO A 142 -16.79 8.20 -0.20
N ALA A 143 -15.90 9.09 0.30
CA ALA A 143 -14.46 8.92 0.21
C ALA A 143 -13.98 7.65 0.92
N GLN A 144 -12.72 7.27 0.69
CA GLN A 144 -12.10 6.08 1.29
C GLN A 144 -12.32 6.03 2.79
N LEU A 145 -12.91 4.94 3.27
CA LEU A 145 -13.18 4.71 4.68
C LEU A 145 -11.89 4.31 5.40
N THR A 146 -11.72 4.78 6.64
CA THR A 146 -10.61 4.39 7.53
C THR A 146 -11.12 3.97 8.89
N GLY A 147 -10.26 3.32 9.67
CA GLY A 147 -10.55 2.94 11.04
C GLY A 147 -9.31 2.44 11.76
N TRP A 148 -9.44 2.22 13.06
CA TRP A 148 -8.35 1.71 13.90
C TRP A 148 -8.61 0.27 14.29
N LEU A 149 -7.54 -0.53 14.30
CA LEU A 149 -7.50 -1.90 14.78
C LEU A 149 -6.45 -2.00 15.89
N ARG A 150 -6.71 -2.84 16.89
CA ARG A 150 -5.67 -3.17 17.88
C ARG A 150 -4.69 -4.16 17.27
N THR A 151 -3.40 -3.94 17.44
CA THR A 151 -2.35 -4.84 16.93
C THR A 151 -2.52 -6.27 17.40
N GLN A 152 -3.07 -6.47 18.61
CA GLN A 152 -3.33 -7.81 19.17
C GLN A 152 -4.43 -8.61 18.44
N ASP A 153 -5.32 -7.93 17.69
CA ASP A 153 -6.46 -8.56 16.99
C ASP A 153 -6.18 -8.87 15.52
N VAL A 154 -4.97 -8.53 15.03
CA VAL A 154 -4.62 -8.67 13.62
C VAL A 154 -3.26 -9.32 13.39
N GLU A 155 -3.15 -10.02 12.28
CA GLU A 155 -1.89 -10.45 11.69
C GLU A 155 -1.38 -9.35 10.77
N LEU A 156 -0.13 -8.90 10.98
CA LEU A 156 0.52 -7.93 10.11
C LEU A 156 1.44 -8.64 9.12
N SER A 157 1.41 -8.23 7.86
CA SER A 157 2.25 -8.76 6.79
C SER A 157 2.87 -7.65 5.96
N ALA A 158 4.06 -7.90 5.40
CA ALA A 158 4.70 -6.94 4.50
C ALA A 158 3.91 -6.82 3.19
N GLN A 159 3.82 -5.58 2.68
CA GLN A 159 3.19 -5.21 1.42
C GLN A 159 4.15 -4.30 0.67
N ASP A 160 4.90 -4.85 -0.28
CA ASP A 160 6.03 -4.18 -0.93
C ASP A 160 5.65 -3.39 -2.19
N ALA A 161 4.44 -3.60 -2.71
CA ALA A 161 3.97 -2.96 -3.92
C ALA A 161 2.97 -1.83 -3.64
N VAL A 162 3.07 -0.76 -4.43
CA VAL A 162 2.06 0.32 -4.53
C VAL A 162 1.75 0.55 -6.01
N VAL A 163 0.49 0.71 -6.36
CA VAL A 163 0.06 1.11 -7.70
C VAL A 163 -0.12 2.63 -7.71
N GLU A 164 0.60 3.31 -8.57
CA GLU A 164 0.45 4.75 -8.79
C GLU A 164 -0.25 5.02 -10.11
N VAL A 165 -1.33 5.81 -10.06
CA VAL A 165 -2.14 6.20 -11.21
C VAL A 165 -2.12 7.71 -11.34
N SER A 166 -1.65 8.24 -12.48
CA SER A 166 -1.81 9.65 -12.86
C SER A 166 -2.87 9.77 -13.94
N LEU A 167 -4.00 10.42 -13.61
CA LEU A 167 -5.05 10.69 -14.60
C LEU A 167 -4.60 11.78 -15.60
N ALA A 168 -3.81 12.76 -15.14
CA ALA A 168 -3.27 13.82 -15.99
C ALA A 168 -2.29 13.29 -17.03
N ASP A 169 -1.31 12.48 -16.58
CA ASP A 169 -0.28 11.90 -17.46
C ASP A 169 -0.74 10.64 -18.17
N ARG A 170 -1.88 10.07 -17.73
CA ARG A 170 -2.48 8.83 -18.23
C ARG A 170 -1.54 7.64 -18.07
N THR A 171 -0.91 7.52 -16.91
CA THR A 171 0.07 6.48 -16.61
C THR A 171 -0.32 5.63 -15.42
N VAL A 172 0.02 4.35 -15.45
CA VAL A 172 -0.08 3.43 -14.33
C VAL A 172 1.27 2.76 -14.13
N ASP A 173 1.78 2.88 -12.91
CA ASP A 173 3.03 2.27 -12.47
C ASP A 173 2.79 1.31 -11.31
N ILE A 174 3.51 0.21 -11.28
CA ILE A 174 3.69 -0.63 -10.10
C ILE A 174 5.05 -0.28 -9.51
N VAL A 175 5.06 0.18 -8.25
CA VAL A 175 6.27 0.64 -7.54
C VAL A 175 6.59 -0.35 -6.43
N ARG A 176 7.86 -0.80 -6.35
CA ARG A 176 8.39 -1.67 -5.30
C ARG A 176 9.72 -1.11 -4.83
N GLY A 177 9.72 -0.41 -3.70
CA GLY A 177 10.89 0.34 -3.25
C GLY A 177 11.34 1.38 -4.28
N GLU A 178 12.57 1.25 -4.80
CA GLU A 178 13.10 2.13 -5.85
C GLU A 178 12.72 1.70 -7.28
N ASP A 179 12.23 0.48 -7.45
CA ASP A 179 11.85 -0.07 -8.74
C ASP A 179 10.46 0.42 -9.16
N ARG A 180 10.36 0.97 -10.37
CA ARG A 180 9.14 1.46 -10.99
C ARG A 180 8.90 0.77 -12.33
N GLU A 181 7.83 0.02 -12.42
CA GLU A 181 7.37 -0.65 -13.63
C GLU A 181 6.18 0.08 -14.24
N ARG A 182 6.36 0.75 -15.38
CA ARG A 182 5.28 1.37 -16.15
C ARG A 182 4.48 0.31 -16.89
N ILE A 183 3.24 0.05 -16.45
CA ILE A 183 2.36 -0.96 -17.06
C ILE A 183 1.35 -0.36 -18.03
N ALA A 184 1.09 0.95 -17.99
CA ALA A 184 0.26 1.63 -18.97
C ALA A 184 0.74 3.07 -19.22
N THR A 185 0.64 3.51 -20.48
CA THR A 185 0.93 4.89 -20.94
C THR A 185 -0.31 5.58 -21.52
N ASP A 186 -1.44 4.90 -21.54
CA ASP A 186 -2.79 5.40 -21.81
C ASP A 186 -3.82 4.42 -21.25
N PHE A 187 -4.95 4.93 -20.80
CA PHE A 187 -6.08 4.15 -20.30
C PHE A 187 -7.39 4.94 -20.36
N GLY A 188 -8.54 4.26 -20.25
CA GLY A 188 -9.84 4.90 -20.13
C GLY A 188 -10.15 5.24 -18.67
N SER A 189 -10.64 6.44 -18.40
CA SER A 189 -11.05 6.90 -17.07
C SER A 189 -12.53 7.36 -17.06
N GLY A 190 -13.04 7.73 -15.89
CA GLY A 190 -14.38 8.26 -15.72
C GLY A 190 -14.59 9.56 -16.48
N VAL A 191 -15.82 9.76 -16.96
CA VAL A 191 -16.26 11.06 -17.51
C VAL A 191 -16.52 12.05 -16.36
N ASP A 192 -16.63 13.36 -16.66
CA ASP A 192 -16.84 14.42 -15.67
C ASP A 192 -18.06 14.18 -14.75
N ALA A 193 -19.13 13.57 -15.29
CA ALA A 193 -20.33 13.27 -14.50
C ALA A 193 -20.15 12.09 -13.53
N THR A 194 -19.24 11.19 -13.84
CA THR A 194 -18.92 9.99 -13.05
C THR A 194 -17.40 9.80 -13.03
N PRO A 195 -16.66 10.70 -12.34
CA PRO A 195 -15.21 10.69 -12.37
C PRO A 195 -14.63 9.46 -11.67
N THR A 196 -13.42 9.10 -12.07
CA THR A 196 -12.61 8.17 -11.29
C THR A 196 -12.29 8.81 -9.94
N PRO A 197 -12.51 8.12 -8.81
CA PRO A 197 -12.19 8.65 -7.49
C PRO A 197 -10.70 8.90 -7.35
N LEU A 198 -10.34 9.99 -6.68
CA LEU A 198 -8.95 10.36 -6.39
C LEU A 198 -8.57 9.97 -4.96
N GLY A 199 -7.27 9.89 -4.70
CA GLY A 199 -6.71 9.58 -3.40
C GLY A 199 -6.27 8.12 -3.26
N ARG A 200 -6.06 7.69 -2.01
CA ARG A 200 -5.67 6.32 -1.67
C ARG A 200 -6.86 5.36 -1.76
N ALA A 201 -6.59 4.17 -2.27
CA ALA A 201 -7.46 3.02 -2.30
C ALA A 201 -6.60 1.76 -2.15
N PHE A 202 -7.18 0.57 -2.27
CA PHE A 202 -6.42 -0.67 -2.34
C PHE A 202 -7.12 -1.73 -3.19
N VAL A 203 -6.35 -2.71 -3.64
CA VAL A 203 -6.87 -3.90 -4.34
C VAL A 203 -7.70 -4.73 -3.36
N MET A 204 -9.01 -4.66 -3.50
CA MET A 204 -9.97 -5.33 -2.63
C MET A 204 -10.14 -6.81 -3.00
N THR A 205 -10.44 -7.08 -4.27
CA THR A 205 -10.65 -8.43 -4.80
C THR A 205 -10.33 -8.51 -6.29
N VAL A 206 -9.96 -9.69 -6.76
CA VAL A 206 -9.73 -9.98 -8.18
C VAL A 206 -10.69 -11.08 -8.62
N ARG A 207 -11.50 -10.81 -9.64
CA ARG A 207 -12.53 -11.74 -10.11
C ARG A 207 -12.64 -11.75 -11.62
N THR A 208 -12.92 -12.90 -12.19
CA THR A 208 -13.37 -13.01 -13.58
C THR A 208 -14.89 -13.15 -13.57
N GLU A 209 -15.58 -12.24 -14.28
CA GLU A 209 -17.03 -12.21 -14.35
C GLU A 209 -17.49 -12.59 -15.77
N PRO A 210 -17.87 -13.85 -16.01
CA PRO A 210 -18.22 -14.33 -17.36
C PRO A 210 -19.41 -13.58 -18.00
N SER A 211 -20.28 -12.97 -17.17
CA SER A 211 -21.40 -12.13 -17.63
C SER A 211 -20.96 -10.81 -18.24
N PHE A 212 -19.74 -10.36 -17.99
CA PHE A 212 -19.19 -9.10 -18.51
C PHE A 212 -18.40 -9.36 -19.80
N ALA A 213 -19.12 -9.63 -20.89
CA ALA A 213 -18.52 -9.98 -22.18
C ALA A 213 -17.48 -8.96 -22.69
N TYR A 214 -17.58 -7.68 -22.28
CA TYR A 214 -16.64 -6.63 -22.65
C TYR A 214 -15.24 -6.83 -22.11
N THR A 215 -15.08 -7.61 -21.02
CA THR A 215 -13.76 -7.94 -20.45
C THR A 215 -13.01 -8.99 -21.27
N ARG A 216 -13.69 -9.68 -22.19
CA ARG A 216 -13.16 -10.80 -22.98
C ARG A 216 -12.56 -11.91 -22.14
N GLY A 217 -13.02 -12.07 -20.87
CA GLY A 217 -12.55 -13.08 -19.94
C GLY A 217 -11.34 -12.66 -19.12
N HIS A 218 -10.80 -11.46 -19.32
CA HIS A 218 -9.77 -10.90 -18.44
C HIS A 218 -10.36 -10.57 -17.06
N PRO A 219 -9.54 -10.60 -16.00
CA PRO A 219 -10.01 -10.31 -14.65
C PRO A 219 -10.44 -8.85 -14.48
N LEU A 220 -11.26 -8.60 -13.47
CA LEU A 220 -11.50 -7.27 -12.91
C LEU A 220 -10.76 -7.18 -11.58
N VAL A 221 -10.01 -6.11 -11.40
CA VAL A 221 -9.30 -5.78 -10.15
C VAL A 221 -10.11 -4.71 -9.46
N TYR A 222 -10.95 -5.11 -8.51
CA TYR A 222 -11.83 -4.21 -7.78
C TYR A 222 -11.07 -3.48 -6.68
N LEU A 223 -11.36 -2.19 -6.52
CA LEU A 223 -10.77 -1.32 -5.52
C LEU A 223 -11.70 -1.15 -4.31
N SER A 224 -11.13 -0.72 -3.20
CA SER A 224 -11.85 -0.42 -1.96
C SER A 224 -12.79 0.78 -2.08
N VAL A 225 -12.54 1.67 -3.04
CA VAL A 225 -13.30 2.91 -3.25
C VAL A 225 -14.46 2.73 -4.21
N GLN A 226 -15.49 3.54 -3.99
CA GLN A 226 -16.68 3.62 -4.82
C GLN A 226 -16.77 4.97 -5.54
N SER A 227 -17.71 5.07 -6.49
CA SER A 227 -17.95 6.32 -7.22
C SER A 227 -18.23 7.49 -6.27
N PRO A 228 -17.60 8.66 -6.49
CA PRO A 228 -17.90 9.86 -5.71
C PRO A 228 -19.24 10.52 -6.07
N THR A 229 -19.93 10.04 -7.10
CA THR A 229 -21.18 10.67 -7.61
C THR A 229 -22.36 9.69 -7.77
N LEU A 230 -22.11 8.39 -7.71
CA LEU A 230 -23.17 7.38 -7.89
C LEU A 230 -23.45 6.64 -6.58
N ASP A 231 -24.70 6.64 -6.14
CA ASP A 231 -25.13 5.83 -4.99
C ASP A 231 -25.02 4.34 -5.28
N GLY A 232 -25.30 3.93 -6.52
CA GLY A 232 -25.24 2.56 -6.99
C GLY A 232 -25.02 2.46 -8.49
N PHE A 233 -24.74 1.26 -8.99
CA PHE A 233 -24.51 1.02 -10.41
C PHE A 233 -25.09 -0.32 -10.85
N GLY A 234 -25.70 -0.36 -12.05
CA GLY A 234 -26.21 -1.60 -12.64
C GLY A 234 -27.32 -2.29 -11.84
N GLY A 235 -28.04 -1.55 -10.98
CA GLY A 235 -29.11 -2.08 -10.12
C GLY A 235 -28.63 -2.57 -8.75
N ALA A 236 -27.34 -2.43 -8.45
CA ALA A 236 -26.80 -2.68 -7.12
C ALA A 236 -26.62 -1.35 -6.34
N ASP A 237 -26.70 -1.42 -5.02
CA ASP A 237 -26.50 -0.27 -4.12
C ASP A 237 -25.01 0.01 -3.85
N VAL A 238 -24.15 -0.35 -4.80
CA VAL A 238 -22.72 -0.09 -4.81
C VAL A 238 -22.26 0.34 -6.20
N ALA A 239 -21.29 1.23 -6.29
CA ALA A 239 -20.68 1.70 -7.53
C ALA A 239 -19.16 1.59 -7.43
N ILE A 240 -18.66 0.35 -7.37
CA ILE A 240 -17.26 0.01 -7.08
C ILE A 240 -16.38 0.40 -8.27
N THR A 241 -15.25 1.08 -7.99
CA THR A 241 -14.22 1.36 -8.98
C THR A 241 -13.36 0.10 -9.21
N ALA A 242 -12.98 -0.14 -10.45
CA ALA A 242 -12.13 -1.28 -10.82
C ALA A 242 -11.19 -0.94 -11.97
N PHE A 243 -10.05 -1.61 -12.03
CA PHE A 243 -9.31 -1.79 -13.28
C PHE A 243 -9.86 -2.99 -14.03
N HIS A 244 -10.06 -2.85 -15.32
CA HIS A 244 -10.51 -3.96 -16.14
C HIS A 244 -10.17 -3.77 -17.62
N TYR A 245 -10.06 -4.87 -18.35
CA TYR A 245 -9.93 -4.82 -19.80
C TYR A 245 -11.17 -4.18 -20.46
N HIS A 246 -10.95 -3.35 -21.47
CA HIS A 246 -11.99 -2.87 -22.37
C HIS A 246 -11.41 -2.45 -23.71
N ASP A 247 -12.17 -2.67 -24.84
CA ASP A 247 -11.72 -2.22 -26.17
C ASP A 247 -11.63 -0.69 -26.28
N ALA A 248 -12.62 0.03 -25.74
CA ALA A 248 -12.60 1.49 -25.64
C ALA A 248 -11.91 1.90 -24.31
N ARG A 249 -10.59 2.09 -24.37
CA ARG A 249 -9.72 2.33 -23.20
C ARG A 249 -8.81 3.56 -23.34
N SER A 250 -9.28 4.60 -23.98
CA SER A 250 -8.56 5.88 -24.08
C SER A 250 -9.52 7.03 -23.82
N GLY A 251 -9.07 8.04 -23.07
CA GLY A 251 -9.87 9.22 -22.73
C GLY A 251 -10.89 8.98 -21.61
N ALA A 252 -11.74 9.98 -21.40
CA ALA A 252 -12.86 9.91 -20.45
C ALA A 252 -14.02 9.14 -21.09
N VAL A 253 -14.16 7.86 -20.74
CA VAL A 253 -15.06 6.92 -21.46
C VAL A 253 -15.82 5.96 -20.53
N SER A 254 -15.62 6.05 -19.21
CA SER A 254 -16.21 5.12 -18.23
C SER A 254 -17.10 5.83 -17.21
N ASN A 255 -17.72 5.05 -16.33
CA ASN A 255 -18.44 5.55 -15.16
C ASN A 255 -17.59 5.49 -13.88
N GLY A 256 -16.28 5.78 -14.00
CA GLY A 256 -15.31 5.80 -12.90
C GLY A 256 -14.26 4.70 -12.94
N CYS A 257 -14.52 3.56 -13.58
CA CYS A 257 -13.54 2.49 -13.73
C CYS A 257 -12.36 2.89 -14.63
N LEU A 258 -11.19 2.27 -14.40
CA LEU A 258 -10.00 2.43 -15.21
C LEU A 258 -9.93 1.30 -16.24
N ARG A 259 -10.11 1.65 -17.52
CA ARG A 259 -10.14 0.71 -18.63
C ARG A 259 -8.75 0.50 -19.20
N MET A 260 -8.26 -0.72 -19.10
CA MET A 260 -6.88 -1.10 -19.39
C MET A 260 -6.80 -2.01 -20.64
N ASP A 261 -5.59 -2.25 -21.12
CA ASP A 261 -5.33 -3.39 -22.01
C ASP A 261 -5.20 -4.71 -21.22
N ALA A 262 -4.98 -5.81 -21.93
CA ALA A 262 -4.92 -7.14 -21.33
C ALA A 262 -3.71 -7.28 -20.41
N ASP A 263 -2.53 -6.88 -20.88
CA ASP A 263 -1.27 -7.09 -20.17
C ASP A 263 -1.24 -6.29 -18.85
N ALA A 264 -1.67 -5.02 -18.89
CA ALA A 264 -1.77 -4.19 -17.69
C ALA A 264 -2.82 -4.73 -16.70
N THR A 265 -3.95 -5.25 -17.20
CA THR A 265 -4.99 -5.85 -16.36
C THR A 265 -4.46 -7.11 -15.65
N GLU A 266 -3.74 -7.99 -16.36
CA GLU A 266 -3.13 -9.19 -15.78
C GLU A 266 -2.02 -8.86 -14.78
N ALA A 267 -1.19 -7.83 -15.07
CA ALA A 267 -0.16 -7.38 -14.14
C ALA A 267 -0.75 -6.88 -12.81
N LEU A 268 -1.86 -6.11 -12.86
CA LEU A 268 -2.58 -5.65 -11.68
C LEU A 268 -3.26 -6.81 -10.94
N ALA A 269 -3.82 -7.77 -11.67
CA ALA A 269 -4.49 -8.94 -11.09
C ALA A 269 -3.53 -9.89 -10.37
N ALA A 270 -2.24 -9.85 -10.69
CA ALA A 270 -1.20 -10.63 -10.02
C ALA A 270 -0.75 -10.03 -8.69
N LEU A 271 -1.16 -8.82 -8.35
CA LEU A 271 -0.80 -8.17 -7.09
C LEU A 271 -1.55 -8.80 -5.90
N PRO A 272 -0.92 -8.86 -4.72
CA PRO A 272 -1.60 -9.30 -3.51
C PRO A 272 -2.83 -8.44 -3.18
N LEU A 273 -3.84 -9.06 -2.56
CA LEU A 273 -4.95 -8.30 -1.97
C LEU A 273 -4.42 -7.36 -0.88
N GLY A 274 -5.03 -6.20 -0.73
CA GLY A 274 -4.54 -5.15 0.15
C GLY A 274 -3.43 -4.29 -0.45
N THR A 275 -2.99 -4.53 -1.71
CA THR A 275 -2.01 -3.64 -2.38
C THR A 275 -2.57 -2.22 -2.48
N PRO A 276 -1.89 -1.20 -1.91
CA PRO A 276 -2.32 0.19 -2.02
C PRO A 276 -2.33 0.69 -3.47
N VAL A 277 -3.29 1.55 -3.77
CA VAL A 277 -3.44 2.24 -5.05
C VAL A 277 -3.59 3.72 -4.77
N VAL A 278 -2.75 4.57 -5.36
CA VAL A 278 -2.82 6.03 -5.23
C VAL A 278 -3.21 6.62 -6.58
N ILE A 279 -4.36 7.30 -6.63
CA ILE A 279 -4.91 7.89 -7.87
C ILE A 279 -4.81 9.40 -7.76
N THR A 280 -4.04 10.02 -8.65
CA THR A 280 -3.83 11.47 -8.74
C THR A 280 -4.49 12.06 -9.99
N GLY A 281 -4.91 13.35 -9.88
CA GLY A 281 -5.56 14.10 -10.97
C GLY A 281 -4.60 14.63 -12.02
#